data_bf604b65889eb1722541b34b42f2222a
#
_entry.id   bf604b65889eb1722541b34b42f2222a
#
_cell.length_a   1.000
_cell.length_b   1.000
_cell.length_c   1.000
_cell.angle_alpha   90.00
_cell.angle_beta   90.00
_cell.angle_gamma   90.00
#
_symmetry.space_group_name_H-M   'P 1'
#
loop_
_entity.id
_entity.type
_entity.pdbx_description
1 polymer ?
#
loop_
_entity_poly.entity_id
_entity_poly.type
_entity_poly.pdbx_seq_one_letter_code
_entity_poly.pdbx_strand_id
1 'polypeptide(L)'
;MDSAGLTKVDMDRWPRREHFEHFSRKGPCLWSMTAHVDVSELAARLRSSDRKTYIAQLWMLATVVNRHDEFRMTIDAAGDLAVWDVTHPFFTVFNPTAETFSTVWAAYHPDFAVFHETALPLLTEYRNSTSYVPQREVPENTFDVSSLPWTSFTSLELQLKDAWTYLAPIFTIGKYEQRDGRTLMPLAVQGNHATVDGFHISRLIAEVTGLAADLSWLDQKKEQTLSQ
;
A
#
# COMPACT_ATOMS: atom_id res chain seq x y z
N MET A 1 6.43 14.69 -15.47
CA MET A 1 5.54 14.19 -14.38
C MET A 1 5.19 15.40 -13.56
N ASP A 2 3.92 15.69 -13.37
CA ASP A 2 3.53 16.73 -12.42
C ASP A 2 4.02 16.28 -11.04
N SER A 3 4.76 17.16 -10.35
CA SER A 3 5.18 16.90 -8.98
C SER A 3 3.92 16.75 -8.13
N ALA A 4 3.80 15.65 -7.39
CA ALA A 4 2.70 15.49 -6.44
C ALA A 4 2.66 16.70 -5.52
N GLY A 5 1.47 17.29 -5.35
CA GLY A 5 1.29 18.40 -4.43
C GLY A 5 1.54 17.94 -2.99
N LEU A 6 2.12 18.81 -2.20
CA LEU A 6 2.40 18.60 -0.79
C LEU A 6 1.74 19.72 0.02
N THR A 7 0.80 19.37 0.88
CA THR A 7 0.06 20.33 1.70
C THR A 7 0.55 20.27 3.15
N LYS A 8 1.05 21.35 3.67
CA LYS A 8 1.50 21.44 5.07
C LYS A 8 0.30 21.29 6.03
N VAL A 9 0.49 20.50 7.08
CA VAL A 9 -0.50 20.34 8.14
C VAL A 9 -0.53 21.59 9.03
N ASP A 10 -1.73 22.15 9.22
CA ASP A 10 -1.93 23.22 10.22
C ASP A 10 -1.94 22.60 11.63
N MET A 11 -0.76 22.60 12.25
CA MET A 11 -0.56 21.99 13.56
C MET A 11 -1.40 22.64 14.68
N ASP A 12 -1.82 23.88 14.53
CA ASP A 12 -2.63 24.56 15.56
C ASP A 12 -4.10 24.11 15.51
N ARG A 13 -4.54 23.59 14.39
CA ARG A 13 -5.90 23.10 14.17
C ARG A 13 -6.00 21.59 14.07
N TRP A 14 -4.88 20.89 13.96
CA TRP A 14 -4.86 19.44 13.77
C TRP A 14 -5.13 18.71 15.10
N PRO A 15 -6.22 17.91 15.22
CA PRO A 15 -6.60 17.27 16.47
C PRO A 15 -5.58 16.29 17.04
N ARG A 16 -4.67 15.75 16.20
CA ARG A 16 -3.64 14.79 16.63
C ARG A 16 -2.29 15.41 16.95
N ARG A 17 -2.18 16.74 17.03
CA ARG A 17 -0.93 17.44 17.33
C ARG A 17 -0.20 16.84 18.55
N GLU A 18 -0.88 16.70 19.68
CA GLU A 18 -0.26 16.18 20.91
C GLU A 18 0.22 14.73 20.76
N HIS A 19 -0.54 13.88 20.05
CA HIS A 19 -0.13 12.52 19.74
C HIS A 19 1.12 12.51 18.86
N PHE A 20 1.13 13.32 17.81
CA PHE A 20 2.28 13.45 16.93
C PHE A 20 3.53 13.91 17.69
N GLU A 21 3.44 14.97 18.50
CA GLU A 21 4.55 15.48 19.30
C GLU A 21 5.06 14.43 20.30
N HIS A 22 4.17 13.64 20.88
CA HIS A 22 4.56 12.57 21.80
C HIS A 22 5.27 11.43 21.09
N PHE A 23 4.63 10.85 20.06
CA PHE A 23 5.14 9.65 19.38
C PHE A 23 6.24 9.92 18.34
N SER A 24 6.46 11.17 17.96
CA SER A 24 7.62 11.53 17.15
C SER A 24 8.88 11.83 17.98
N ARG A 25 8.75 12.16 19.28
CA ARG A 25 9.89 12.66 20.09
C ARG A 25 10.09 11.94 21.41
N LYS A 26 9.01 11.69 22.18
CA LYS A 26 9.09 11.17 23.57
C LYS A 26 8.98 9.66 23.65
N GLY A 27 8.14 9.08 22.83
CA GLY A 27 7.88 7.64 22.80
C GLY A 27 7.71 7.12 21.37
N PRO A 28 8.74 7.25 20.51
CA PRO A 28 8.64 6.78 19.13
C PRO A 28 8.31 5.30 19.06
N CYS A 29 7.22 4.95 18.37
CA CYS A 29 6.85 3.56 18.16
C CYS A 29 6.05 3.38 16.87
N LEU A 30 6.03 2.13 16.39
CA LEU A 30 5.18 1.69 15.30
C LEU A 30 3.95 0.98 15.84
N TRP A 31 2.85 1.10 15.12
CA TRP A 31 1.69 0.25 15.23
C TRP A 31 1.80 -0.88 14.22
N SER A 32 1.65 -2.12 14.67
CA SER A 32 1.63 -3.30 13.79
C SER A 32 0.38 -4.12 14.07
N MET A 33 -0.34 -4.48 13.03
CA MET A 33 -1.51 -5.35 13.11
C MET A 33 -1.50 -6.33 11.93
N THR A 34 -1.79 -7.60 12.21
CA THR A 34 -2.06 -8.60 11.18
C THR A 34 -3.52 -8.99 11.23
N ALA A 35 -4.19 -8.91 10.08
CA ALA A 35 -5.57 -9.34 9.92
C ALA A 35 -5.68 -10.37 8.79
N HIS A 36 -6.73 -11.19 8.83
CA HIS A 36 -7.11 -12.09 7.74
C HIS A 36 -8.29 -11.48 6.99
N VAL A 37 -8.01 -10.93 5.82
CA VAL A 37 -9.03 -10.33 4.94
C VAL A 37 -9.72 -11.43 4.15
N ASP A 38 -11.05 -11.49 4.19
CA ASP A 38 -11.83 -12.39 3.34
C ASP A 38 -11.77 -11.89 1.89
N VAL A 39 -11.13 -12.66 1.04
CA VAL A 39 -10.96 -12.38 -0.40
C VAL A 39 -11.63 -13.44 -1.27
N SER A 40 -12.63 -14.16 -0.74
CA SER A 40 -13.27 -15.29 -1.41
C SER A 40 -13.84 -14.89 -2.77
N GLU A 41 -14.61 -13.80 -2.82
CA GLU A 41 -15.22 -13.29 -4.05
C GLU A 41 -14.14 -12.80 -5.03
N LEU A 42 -13.18 -12.01 -4.57
CA LEU A 42 -12.06 -11.52 -5.38
C LEU A 42 -11.25 -12.68 -5.97
N ALA A 43 -10.89 -13.67 -5.16
CA ALA A 43 -10.12 -14.83 -5.61
C ALA A 43 -10.91 -15.68 -6.62
N ALA A 44 -12.23 -15.83 -6.45
CA ALA A 44 -13.09 -16.52 -7.40
C ALA A 44 -13.14 -15.78 -8.74
N ARG A 45 -13.36 -14.47 -8.71
CA ARG A 45 -13.46 -13.63 -9.90
C ARG A 45 -12.16 -13.56 -10.69
N LEU A 46 -11.01 -13.39 -10.01
CA LEU A 46 -9.71 -13.31 -10.64
C LEU A 46 -9.26 -14.62 -11.31
N ARG A 47 -9.68 -15.79 -10.79
CA ARG A 47 -9.39 -17.09 -11.46
C ARG A 47 -9.95 -17.19 -12.88
N SER A 48 -11.03 -16.50 -13.16
CA SER A 48 -11.71 -16.48 -14.47
C SER A 48 -11.39 -15.23 -15.30
N SER A 49 -10.38 -14.45 -14.92
CA SER A 49 -10.00 -13.22 -15.60
C SER A 49 -8.51 -13.24 -16.01
N ASP A 50 -8.13 -12.33 -16.87
CA ASP A 50 -6.75 -12.04 -17.26
C ASP A 50 -6.02 -11.09 -16.28
N ARG A 51 -6.72 -10.63 -15.25
CA ARG A 51 -6.20 -9.70 -14.26
C ARG A 51 -5.28 -10.39 -13.25
N LYS A 52 -4.18 -9.75 -12.91
CA LYS A 52 -3.21 -10.29 -11.94
C LYS A 52 -3.64 -10.00 -10.51
N THR A 53 -3.73 -11.05 -9.69
CA THR A 53 -4.12 -10.96 -8.27
C THR A 53 -3.26 -9.95 -7.51
N TYR A 54 -1.93 -9.98 -7.70
CA TYR A 54 -1.04 -9.06 -7.00
C TYR A 54 -1.32 -7.60 -7.35
N ILE A 55 -1.61 -7.29 -8.62
CA ILE A 55 -1.94 -5.93 -9.04
C ILE A 55 -3.30 -5.49 -8.46
N ALA A 56 -4.28 -6.39 -8.38
CA ALA A 56 -5.55 -6.10 -7.71
C ALA A 56 -5.35 -5.78 -6.22
N GLN A 57 -4.49 -6.54 -5.53
CA GLN A 57 -4.12 -6.28 -4.14
C GLN A 57 -3.43 -4.92 -3.98
N LEU A 58 -2.45 -4.60 -4.84
CA LEU A 58 -1.76 -3.31 -4.84
C LEU A 58 -2.74 -2.15 -5.03
N TRP A 59 -3.69 -2.30 -5.96
CA TRP A 59 -4.68 -1.26 -6.23
C TRP A 59 -5.64 -1.05 -5.05
N MET A 60 -6.12 -2.12 -4.41
CA MET A 60 -6.98 -2.01 -3.23
C MET A 60 -6.27 -1.26 -2.11
N LEU A 61 -5.01 -1.61 -1.81
CA LEU A 61 -4.21 -0.93 -0.78
C LEU A 61 -4.00 0.53 -1.16
N ALA A 62 -3.58 0.81 -2.39
CA ALA A 62 -3.35 2.18 -2.87
C ALA A 62 -4.63 3.02 -2.84
N THR A 63 -5.78 2.42 -3.17
CA THR A 63 -7.08 3.10 -3.10
C THR A 63 -7.43 3.52 -1.68
N VAL A 64 -7.25 2.64 -0.70
CA VAL A 64 -7.55 2.97 0.70
C VAL A 64 -6.55 3.96 1.27
N VAL A 65 -5.26 3.79 1.00
CA VAL A 65 -4.21 4.74 1.42
C VAL A 65 -4.53 6.15 0.90
N ASN A 66 -4.93 6.28 -0.36
CA ASN A 66 -5.22 7.58 -0.98
C ASN A 66 -6.54 8.22 -0.53
N ARG A 67 -7.40 7.50 0.20
CA ARG A 67 -8.63 8.06 0.79
C ARG A 67 -8.40 8.81 2.09
N HIS A 68 -7.26 8.60 2.76
CA HIS A 68 -7.04 9.05 4.13
C HIS A 68 -5.69 9.74 4.30
N ASP A 69 -5.72 10.97 4.78
CA ASP A 69 -4.52 11.82 4.92
C ASP A 69 -3.46 11.19 5.82
N GLU A 70 -3.85 10.53 6.92
CA GLU A 70 -2.92 9.95 7.89
C GLU A 70 -2.01 8.85 7.30
N PHE A 71 -2.36 8.26 6.16
CA PHE A 71 -1.53 7.30 5.44
C PHE A 71 -0.67 7.94 4.35
N ARG A 72 -0.83 9.25 4.12
CA ARG A 72 -0.09 10.02 3.11
C ARG A 72 0.79 11.11 3.72
N MET A 73 0.97 11.06 5.05
CA MET A 73 1.79 12.03 5.77
C MET A 73 3.27 11.80 5.54
N THR A 74 4.03 12.91 5.53
CA THR A 74 5.48 12.96 5.43
C THR A 74 6.03 14.15 6.18
N ILE A 75 7.36 14.17 6.38
CA ILE A 75 8.07 15.36 6.84
C ILE A 75 8.69 16.02 5.61
N ASP A 76 8.35 17.26 5.36
CA ASP A 76 8.87 17.99 4.21
C ASP A 76 10.35 18.44 4.40
N ALA A 77 10.93 19.03 3.37
CA ALA A 77 12.31 19.49 3.39
C ALA A 77 12.59 20.60 4.43
N ALA A 78 11.55 21.26 4.92
CA ALA A 78 11.66 22.26 5.99
C ALA A 78 11.56 21.63 7.39
N GLY A 79 11.25 20.34 7.48
CA GLY A 79 11.02 19.61 8.73
C GLY A 79 9.59 19.71 9.26
N ASP A 80 8.68 20.20 8.46
CA ASP A 80 7.26 20.33 8.80
C ASP A 80 6.46 19.08 8.40
N LEU A 81 5.42 18.76 9.18
CA LEU A 81 4.48 17.72 8.83
C LEU A 81 3.61 18.16 7.65
N ALA A 82 3.52 17.32 6.64
CA ALA A 82 2.75 17.57 5.43
C ALA A 82 2.04 16.31 4.92
N VAL A 83 1.10 16.48 3.99
CA VAL A 83 0.31 15.42 3.37
C VAL A 83 0.50 15.47 1.86
N TRP A 84 0.83 14.34 1.24
CA TRP A 84 0.85 14.21 -0.21
C TRP A 84 -0.57 14.19 -0.78
N ASP A 85 -0.80 14.85 -1.90
CA ASP A 85 -2.09 14.77 -2.61
C ASP A 85 -2.39 13.34 -3.08
N VAL A 86 -1.34 12.63 -3.47
CA VAL A 86 -1.40 11.22 -3.90
C VAL A 86 -0.14 10.49 -3.47
N THR A 87 -0.27 9.20 -3.15
CA THR A 87 0.88 8.30 -2.93
C THR A 87 0.75 7.05 -3.79
N HIS A 88 1.89 6.45 -4.09
CA HIS A 88 2.03 5.36 -5.04
C HIS A 88 2.55 4.09 -4.35
N PRO A 89 2.10 2.89 -4.73
CA PRO A 89 2.68 1.66 -4.20
C PRO A 89 4.11 1.46 -4.72
N PHE A 90 5.03 1.19 -3.80
CA PHE A 90 6.40 0.76 -4.03
C PHE A 90 6.49 -0.70 -3.60
N PHE A 91 6.56 -1.61 -4.56
CA PHE A 91 6.27 -3.02 -4.32
C PHE A 91 7.35 -3.96 -4.81
N THR A 92 7.43 -5.13 -4.20
CA THR A 92 8.47 -6.12 -4.47
C THR A 92 8.15 -6.97 -5.70
N VAL A 93 9.18 -7.21 -6.54
CA VAL A 93 9.18 -8.19 -7.65
C VAL A 93 10.27 -9.21 -7.39
N PHE A 94 9.89 -10.47 -7.15
CA PHE A 94 10.81 -11.53 -6.80
C PHE A 94 11.55 -12.11 -8.02
N ASN A 95 12.87 -12.29 -7.87
CA ASN A 95 13.72 -12.98 -8.82
C ASN A 95 14.00 -14.41 -8.31
N PRO A 96 13.36 -15.45 -8.89
CA PRO A 96 13.50 -16.82 -8.39
C PRO A 96 14.87 -17.45 -8.68
N THR A 97 15.63 -16.91 -9.64
CA THR A 97 16.95 -17.42 -9.97
C THR A 97 18.01 -16.92 -9.00
N ALA A 98 17.92 -15.66 -8.62
CA ALA A 98 18.86 -15.04 -7.69
C ALA A 98 18.40 -15.15 -6.22
N GLU A 99 17.17 -15.64 -5.96
CA GLU A 99 16.54 -15.70 -4.64
C GLU A 99 16.53 -14.34 -3.91
N THR A 100 16.31 -13.27 -4.69
CA THR A 100 16.27 -11.89 -4.22
C THR A 100 15.04 -11.17 -4.78
N PHE A 101 14.88 -9.89 -4.48
CA PHE A 101 13.79 -9.08 -5.02
C PHE A 101 14.29 -7.69 -5.42
N SER A 102 13.59 -7.12 -6.37
CA SER A 102 13.65 -5.69 -6.68
C SER A 102 12.43 -5.00 -6.14
N THR A 103 12.55 -3.73 -5.77
CA THR A 103 11.42 -2.88 -5.41
C THR A 103 11.18 -1.88 -6.53
N VAL A 104 9.95 -1.83 -7.01
CA VAL A 104 9.52 -0.97 -8.12
C VAL A 104 8.24 -0.23 -7.76
N TRP A 105 8.01 0.92 -8.37
CA TRP A 105 6.79 1.69 -8.14
C TRP A 105 5.93 1.77 -9.40
N ALA A 106 4.62 1.93 -9.19
CA ALA A 106 3.65 2.21 -10.25
C ALA A 106 2.79 3.40 -9.85
N ALA A 107 2.53 4.30 -10.80
CA ALA A 107 1.65 5.42 -10.54
C ALA A 107 0.23 4.93 -10.21
N TYR A 108 -0.27 5.31 -9.03
CA TYR A 108 -1.66 5.02 -8.66
C TYR A 108 -2.62 5.76 -9.60
N HIS A 109 -3.67 5.06 -9.99
CA HIS A 109 -4.81 5.63 -10.70
C HIS A 109 -6.11 5.09 -10.07
N PRO A 110 -7.15 5.92 -9.86
CA PRO A 110 -8.42 5.47 -9.28
C PRO A 110 -9.17 4.45 -10.14
N ASP A 111 -9.01 4.49 -11.46
CA ASP A 111 -9.48 3.45 -12.36
C ASP A 111 -8.50 2.25 -12.34
N PHE A 112 -9.01 1.09 -11.91
CA PHE A 112 -8.23 -0.15 -11.83
C PHE A 112 -7.66 -0.60 -13.17
N ALA A 113 -8.41 -0.43 -14.28
CA ALA A 113 -7.94 -0.88 -15.59
C ALA A 113 -6.70 -0.09 -16.02
N VAL A 114 -6.68 1.21 -15.78
CA VAL A 114 -5.52 2.09 -16.05
C VAL A 114 -4.34 1.71 -15.16
N PHE A 115 -4.57 1.53 -13.85
CA PHE A 115 -3.52 1.11 -12.94
C PHE A 115 -2.94 -0.27 -13.31
N HIS A 116 -3.81 -1.23 -13.67
CA HIS A 116 -3.39 -2.57 -14.07
C HIS A 116 -2.52 -2.54 -15.33
N GLU A 117 -2.87 -1.74 -16.32
CA GLU A 117 -2.07 -1.60 -17.55
C GLU A 117 -0.68 -0.99 -17.28
N THR A 118 -0.58 -0.09 -16.31
CA THR A 118 0.69 0.54 -15.91
C THR A 118 1.56 -0.41 -15.08
N ALA A 119 0.97 -1.14 -14.15
CA ALA A 119 1.71 -1.99 -13.20
C ALA A 119 2.09 -3.37 -13.78
N LEU A 120 1.27 -3.94 -14.68
CA LEU A 120 1.48 -5.28 -15.22
C LEU A 120 2.84 -5.47 -15.92
N PRO A 121 3.30 -4.56 -16.79
CA PRO A 121 4.60 -4.70 -17.46
C PRO A 121 5.77 -4.78 -16.49
N LEU A 122 5.71 -4.07 -15.36
CA LEU A 122 6.78 -4.01 -14.36
C LEU A 122 7.08 -5.39 -13.75
N LEU A 123 6.04 -6.23 -13.55
CA LEU A 123 6.22 -7.59 -13.04
C LEU A 123 7.05 -8.47 -13.97
N THR A 124 6.97 -8.24 -15.28
CA THR A 124 7.74 -9.01 -16.28
C THR A 124 9.11 -8.39 -16.50
N GLU A 125 9.19 -7.07 -16.63
CA GLU A 125 10.41 -6.31 -16.89
C GLU A 125 11.45 -6.53 -15.79
N TYR A 126 11.03 -6.49 -14.54
CA TYR A 126 11.95 -6.56 -13.40
C TYR A 126 12.08 -7.95 -12.75
N ARG A 127 11.41 -8.98 -13.29
CA ARG A 127 11.44 -10.35 -12.75
C ARG A 127 12.86 -10.93 -12.60
N ASN A 128 13.75 -10.58 -13.48
CA ASN A 128 15.13 -11.08 -13.49
C ASN A 128 16.16 -10.03 -13.05
N SER A 129 15.70 -8.90 -12.54
CA SER A 129 16.58 -7.86 -12.02
C SER A 129 17.29 -8.34 -10.75
N THR A 130 18.55 -7.95 -10.59
CA THR A 130 19.36 -8.13 -9.39
C THR A 130 19.60 -6.81 -8.66
N SER A 131 19.14 -5.69 -9.22
CA SER A 131 19.20 -4.38 -8.57
C SER A 131 18.07 -4.26 -7.56
N TYR A 132 18.35 -3.73 -6.38
CA TYR A 132 17.33 -3.48 -5.35
C TYR A 132 16.27 -2.48 -5.83
N VAL A 133 16.68 -1.35 -6.41
CA VAL A 133 15.80 -0.36 -7.03
C VAL A 133 16.26 -0.16 -8.48
N PRO A 134 15.67 -0.88 -9.46
CA PRO A 134 16.10 -0.82 -10.84
C PRO A 134 15.58 0.40 -11.63
N GLN A 135 14.49 1.02 -11.17
CA GLN A 135 13.94 2.21 -11.80
C GLN A 135 14.83 3.43 -11.51
N ARG A 136 15.08 4.26 -12.53
CA ARG A 136 15.99 5.41 -12.41
C ARG A 136 15.47 6.50 -11.49
N GLU A 137 14.16 6.68 -11.48
CA GLU A 137 13.47 7.73 -10.72
C GLU A 137 12.38 7.08 -9.89
N VAL A 138 12.47 7.24 -8.58
CA VAL A 138 11.44 6.83 -7.63
C VAL A 138 10.94 8.10 -6.94
N PRO A 139 9.66 8.41 -7.00
CA PRO A 139 9.10 9.58 -6.33
C PRO A 139 9.12 9.39 -4.81
N GLU A 140 9.17 10.49 -4.06
CA GLU A 140 9.18 10.45 -2.60
C GLU A 140 7.83 10.04 -2.00
N ASN A 141 6.73 10.28 -2.73
CA ASN A 141 5.36 9.99 -2.32
C ASN A 141 4.98 8.52 -2.54
N THR A 142 5.73 7.60 -1.95
CA THR A 142 5.48 6.16 -2.04
C THR A 142 5.19 5.54 -0.67
N PHE A 143 4.56 4.35 -0.69
CA PHE A 143 4.39 3.49 0.47
C PHE A 143 4.75 2.03 0.10
N ASP A 144 5.24 1.25 1.06
CA ASP A 144 5.81 -0.06 0.80
C ASP A 144 4.78 -1.19 0.79
N VAL A 145 4.88 -2.07 -0.22
CA VAL A 145 4.09 -3.31 -0.30
C VAL A 145 4.99 -4.50 -0.61
N SER A 146 5.02 -5.48 0.29
CA SER A 146 5.68 -6.76 0.08
C SER A 146 4.68 -7.89 -0.06
N SER A 147 5.07 -8.96 -0.75
CA SER A 147 4.28 -10.19 -0.84
C SER A 147 5.13 -11.41 -0.50
N LEU A 148 4.59 -12.28 0.36
CA LEU A 148 5.15 -13.57 0.77
C LEU A 148 4.25 -14.72 0.29
N PRO A 149 4.26 -15.05 -1.03
CA PRO A 149 3.34 -16.05 -1.58
C PRO A 149 3.65 -17.48 -1.16
N TRP A 150 4.76 -17.70 -0.47
CA TRP A 150 5.23 -19.02 -0.04
C TRP A 150 4.64 -19.46 1.28
N THR A 151 4.31 -18.53 2.17
CA THR A 151 3.84 -18.83 3.52
C THR A 151 2.69 -17.93 3.94
N SER A 152 1.79 -18.47 4.72
CA SER A 152 0.83 -17.71 5.50
C SER A 152 1.42 -17.37 6.87
N PHE A 153 0.85 -16.36 7.53
CA PHE A 153 1.29 -15.93 8.85
C PHE A 153 0.12 -15.33 9.63
N THR A 154 0.20 -15.42 10.95
CA THR A 154 -0.77 -14.82 11.89
C THR A 154 -0.25 -13.53 12.51
N SER A 155 1.06 -13.29 12.40
CA SER A 155 1.72 -12.06 12.82
C SER A 155 2.99 -11.87 12.00
N LEU A 156 3.23 -10.65 11.54
CA LEU A 156 4.45 -10.24 10.87
C LEU A 156 4.67 -8.75 11.14
N GLU A 157 5.87 -8.40 11.53
CA GLU A 157 6.32 -7.02 11.65
C GLU A 157 7.76 -6.88 11.18
N LEU A 158 8.10 -5.73 10.62
CA LEU A 158 9.46 -5.34 10.28
C LEU A 158 9.96 -4.38 11.35
N GLN A 159 11.10 -4.69 11.94
CA GLN A 159 11.72 -3.79 12.91
C GLN A 159 12.62 -2.81 12.18
N LEU A 160 12.15 -1.58 12.05
CA LEU A 160 12.90 -0.51 11.44
C LEU A 160 13.73 0.21 12.50
N LYS A 161 15.03 0.33 12.27
CA LYS A 161 15.86 1.24 13.04
C LYS A 161 15.47 2.67 12.65
N ASP A 162 15.31 3.53 13.64
CA ASP A 162 14.92 4.94 13.43
C ASP A 162 13.57 5.12 12.71
N ALA A 163 12.66 4.15 12.88
CA ALA A 163 11.34 4.11 12.25
C ALA A 163 10.45 5.35 12.50
N TRP A 164 10.80 6.16 13.47
CA TRP A 164 10.04 7.35 13.83
C TRP A 164 10.04 8.45 12.75
N THR A 165 10.96 8.40 11.79
CA THR A 165 10.99 9.31 10.63
C THR A 165 10.22 8.81 9.43
N TYR A 166 9.85 7.51 9.40
CA TYR A 166 9.13 6.90 8.30
C TYR A 166 7.63 6.89 8.61
N LEU A 167 6.87 7.79 7.97
CA LEU A 167 5.44 7.96 8.24
C LEU A 167 4.53 7.16 7.31
N ALA A 168 5.02 6.75 6.14
CA ALA A 168 4.25 5.96 5.18
C ALA A 168 3.92 4.56 5.75
N PRO A 169 2.76 3.98 5.41
CA PRO A 169 2.42 2.62 5.83
C PRO A 169 3.26 1.58 5.10
N ILE A 170 3.47 0.43 5.78
CA ILE A 170 4.14 -0.73 5.20
C ILE A 170 3.16 -1.90 5.24
N PHE A 171 3.00 -2.56 4.11
CA PHE A 171 2.11 -3.71 3.95
C PHE A 171 2.90 -4.97 3.62
N THR A 172 2.50 -6.09 4.21
CA THR A 172 2.98 -7.41 3.79
C THR A 172 1.79 -8.34 3.59
N ILE A 173 1.67 -8.87 2.37
CA ILE A 173 0.60 -9.78 1.96
C ILE A 173 1.13 -11.21 2.04
N GLY A 174 0.43 -12.08 2.77
CA GLY A 174 0.78 -13.50 2.90
C GLY A 174 0.11 -14.40 1.86
N LYS A 175 0.55 -15.66 1.83
CA LYS A 175 -0.11 -16.72 1.06
C LYS A 175 -1.55 -16.90 1.54
N TYR A 176 -2.49 -16.98 0.61
CA TYR A 176 -3.90 -17.24 0.91
C TYR A 176 -4.11 -18.56 1.65
N GLU A 177 -5.00 -18.54 2.61
CA GLU A 177 -5.45 -19.71 3.36
C GLU A 177 -6.90 -20.05 3.04
N GLN A 178 -7.21 -21.37 3.04
CA GLN A 178 -8.58 -21.84 3.05
C GLN A 178 -9.00 -22.15 4.50
N ARG A 179 -10.02 -21.47 5.00
CA ARG A 179 -10.54 -21.66 6.35
C ARG A 179 -12.05 -21.51 6.34
N ASP A 180 -12.76 -22.55 6.81
CA ASP A 180 -14.22 -22.56 6.93
C ASP A 180 -14.94 -22.16 5.63
N GLY A 181 -14.45 -22.67 4.48
CA GLY A 181 -15.00 -22.37 3.15
C GLY A 181 -14.68 -20.99 2.60
N ARG A 182 -13.85 -20.19 3.29
CA ARG A 182 -13.40 -18.86 2.88
C ARG A 182 -11.96 -18.88 2.40
N THR A 183 -11.65 -17.99 1.49
CA THR A 183 -10.27 -17.69 1.08
C THR A 183 -9.82 -16.44 1.85
N LEU A 184 -8.87 -16.62 2.76
CA LEU A 184 -8.38 -15.57 3.62
C LEU A 184 -6.99 -15.11 3.18
N MET A 185 -6.79 -13.80 3.08
CA MET A 185 -5.51 -13.15 2.79
C MET A 185 -4.92 -12.61 4.09
N PRO A 186 -3.80 -13.15 4.60
CA PRO A 186 -3.07 -12.50 5.67
C PRO A 186 -2.53 -11.15 5.18
N LEU A 187 -2.84 -10.10 5.92
CA LEU A 187 -2.39 -8.74 5.67
C LEU A 187 -1.77 -8.16 6.94
N ALA A 188 -0.47 -8.00 6.96
CA ALA A 188 0.23 -7.23 7.98
C ALA A 188 0.29 -5.77 7.55
N VAL A 189 -0.08 -4.87 8.46
CA VAL A 189 -0.07 -3.43 8.29
C VAL A 189 0.78 -2.82 9.39
N GLN A 190 1.79 -2.05 9.03
CA GLN A 190 2.55 -1.23 9.97
C GLN A 190 2.36 0.24 9.65
N GLY A 191 2.24 1.06 10.68
CA GLY A 191 2.15 2.51 10.57
C GLY A 191 2.84 3.21 11.72
N ASN A 192 3.26 4.43 11.52
CA ASN A 192 3.89 5.24 12.55
C ASN A 192 2.84 5.73 13.54
N HIS A 193 3.04 5.47 14.86
CA HIS A 193 2.04 5.85 15.87
C HIS A 193 1.86 7.37 16.00
N ALA A 194 2.79 8.17 15.52
CA ALA A 194 2.61 9.61 15.44
C ALA A 194 1.45 10.02 14.51
N THR A 195 1.20 9.27 13.45
CA THR A 195 0.15 9.57 12.46
C THR A 195 -1.05 8.64 12.55
N VAL A 196 -0.86 7.37 12.90
CA VAL A 196 -1.93 6.36 12.94
C VAL A 196 -2.01 5.66 14.29
N ASP A 197 -3.17 5.09 14.59
CA ASP A 197 -3.43 4.21 15.72
C ASP A 197 -4.38 3.07 15.32
N GLY A 198 -4.82 2.28 16.31
CA GLY A 198 -5.69 1.14 16.09
C GLY A 198 -6.98 1.47 15.34
N PHE A 199 -7.56 2.66 15.53
CA PHE A 199 -8.75 3.08 14.78
C PHE A 199 -8.47 3.21 13.29
N HIS A 200 -7.40 3.91 12.91
CA HIS A 200 -7.03 4.16 11.52
C HIS A 200 -6.68 2.86 10.79
N ILE A 201 -5.89 1.98 11.42
CA ILE A 201 -5.53 0.68 10.85
C ILE A 201 -6.77 -0.24 10.74
N SER A 202 -7.67 -0.24 11.73
CA SER A 202 -8.91 -1.02 11.67
C SER A 202 -9.82 -0.53 10.55
N ARG A 203 -9.94 0.77 10.34
CA ARG A 203 -10.69 1.37 9.22
C ARG A 203 -10.09 0.95 7.87
N LEU A 204 -8.77 1.04 7.73
CA LEU A 204 -8.06 0.60 6.52
C LEU A 204 -8.38 -0.87 6.21
N ILE A 205 -8.26 -1.77 7.19
CA ILE A 205 -8.56 -3.20 7.01
C ILE A 205 -10.03 -3.40 6.62
N ALA A 206 -10.97 -2.69 7.24
CA ALA A 206 -12.39 -2.78 6.91
C ALA A 206 -12.66 -2.32 5.46
N GLU A 207 -12.04 -1.23 5.01
CA GLU A 207 -12.20 -0.75 3.64
C GLU A 207 -11.55 -1.67 2.60
N VAL A 208 -10.38 -2.24 2.88
CA VAL A 208 -9.76 -3.27 2.02
C VAL A 208 -10.68 -4.50 1.92
N THR A 209 -11.28 -4.91 3.04
CA THR A 209 -12.27 -6.01 3.06
C THR A 209 -13.49 -5.66 2.22
N GLY A 210 -13.99 -4.44 2.32
CA GLY A 210 -15.09 -3.94 1.50
C GLY A 210 -14.80 -3.99 0.01
N LEU A 211 -13.60 -3.55 -0.42
CA LEU A 211 -13.15 -3.62 -1.81
C LEU A 211 -12.98 -5.07 -2.31
N ALA A 212 -12.60 -5.99 -1.43
CA ALA A 212 -12.49 -7.42 -1.78
C ALA A 212 -13.86 -8.11 -1.94
N ALA A 213 -14.92 -7.57 -1.32
CA ALA A 213 -16.29 -8.06 -1.41
C ALA A 213 -17.09 -7.40 -2.54
N ASP A 214 -16.93 -6.07 -2.74
CA ASP A 214 -17.55 -5.33 -3.85
C ASP A 214 -16.57 -5.20 -5.01
N LEU A 215 -16.78 -5.99 -6.05
CA LEU A 215 -15.90 -6.08 -7.23
C LEU A 215 -16.31 -5.16 -8.38
N SER A 216 -17.20 -4.21 -8.17
CA SER A 216 -17.68 -3.27 -9.20
C SER A 216 -16.52 -2.53 -9.89
N TRP A 217 -15.45 -2.24 -9.16
CA TRP A 217 -14.22 -1.61 -9.67
C TRP A 217 -13.42 -2.49 -10.64
N LEU A 218 -13.51 -3.82 -10.51
CA LEU A 218 -12.76 -4.77 -11.35
C LEU A 218 -13.30 -4.84 -12.79
N ASP A 219 -14.59 -4.59 -12.95
CA ASP A 219 -15.32 -4.67 -14.22
C ASP A 219 -15.48 -3.30 -14.92
N GLN A 220 -14.99 -2.21 -14.31
CA GLN A 220 -15.01 -0.90 -14.94
C GLN A 220 -14.24 -0.94 -16.27
N LYS A 221 -14.95 -0.60 -17.37
CA LYS A 221 -14.30 -0.39 -18.66
C LYS A 221 -13.70 1.02 -18.67
N LYS A 222 -12.53 1.16 -19.28
CA LYS A 222 -11.97 2.51 -19.58
C LYS A 222 -13.10 3.42 -20.06
N GLU A 223 -13.37 4.51 -19.36
CA GLU A 223 -14.08 5.61 -19.97
C GLU A 223 -13.25 6.08 -21.16
N GLN A 224 -13.81 5.91 -22.35
CA GLN A 224 -13.21 6.47 -23.56
C GLN A 224 -13.23 7.98 -23.37
N THR A 225 -12.09 8.56 -23.07
CA THR A 225 -11.89 10.01 -23.14
C THR A 225 -12.17 10.39 -24.61
N LEU A 226 -13.38 10.84 -24.87
CA LEU A 226 -13.74 11.47 -26.15
C LEU A 226 -12.86 12.71 -26.26
N SER A 227 -11.81 12.61 -27.07
CA SER A 227 -11.03 13.75 -27.52
C SER A 227 -12.00 14.66 -28.30
N GLN A 228 -12.30 15.80 -27.73
CA GLN A 228 -12.81 16.95 -28.50
C GLN A 228 -11.66 17.89 -28.80
#